data_9c0b691c091ccf751aad5cc9fe40fd87
#
_entry.id   9c0b691c091ccf751aad5cc9fe40fd87
#
_cell.length_a   1.000
_cell.length_b   1.000
_cell.length_c   1.000
_cell.angle_alpha   90.00
_cell.angle_beta   90.00
_cell.angle_gamma   90.00
#
_symmetry.space_group_name_H-M   'P 1'
#
loop_
_entity.id
_entity.type
_entity.pdbx_description
1 polymer ?
#
loop_
_entity_poly.entity_id
_entity_poly.type
_entity_poly.pdbx_seq_one_letter_code
_entity_poly.pdbx_strand_id
1 'polypeptide(L)'
;EAPFSKQKNGGFFMSKWSTRQIATAAIIAALYTVMSLLSSIFGLTYGPIQCRFSEALTVLPFFLPEAVPGLFVGCLVTNLMSTVGPLDIIFGSMATLLAALWTAKMPNKFLATLPPVICNAVIIGAMIAWYEGGFSTQFPALFAYNALTVGIGEAIACCVLGLLLLEVMPRIPALRGRLAVR
;
A
#
# COMPACT_ATOMS: atom_id res chain seq x y z
N GLU A 1 26.75 -10.11 -29.27
CA GLU A 1 25.35 -10.59 -29.33
C GLU A 1 25.16 -11.66 -28.28
N ALA A 2 24.56 -11.35 -27.16
CA ALA A 2 24.13 -12.29 -26.14
C ALA A 2 22.61 -12.47 -26.24
N PRO A 3 22.07 -13.70 -26.30
CA PRO A 3 20.64 -13.90 -26.54
C PRO A 3 19.80 -13.57 -25.33
N PHE A 4 18.79 -12.76 -25.57
CA PHE A 4 17.68 -12.46 -24.67
C PHE A 4 17.07 -13.76 -24.13
N SER A 5 17.33 -14.10 -22.88
CA SER A 5 16.67 -15.19 -22.17
C SER A 5 15.21 -14.79 -21.94
N LYS A 6 14.29 -15.41 -22.68
CA LYS A 6 12.85 -15.42 -22.43
C LYS A 6 12.59 -15.90 -21.01
N GLN A 7 12.27 -15.00 -20.10
CA GLN A 7 11.78 -15.38 -18.77
C GLN A 7 10.39 -16.00 -18.93
N LYS A 8 10.33 -17.33 -18.78
CA LYS A 8 9.09 -18.10 -18.80
C LYS A 8 8.17 -17.61 -17.67
N ASN A 9 6.92 -17.36 -18.03
CA ASN A 9 5.80 -17.14 -17.11
C ASN A 9 5.63 -18.35 -16.20
N GLY A 10 6.27 -18.34 -15.04
CA GLY A 10 6.14 -19.33 -13.98
C GLY A 10 5.71 -18.62 -12.70
N GLY A 11 4.65 -19.13 -12.08
CA GLY A 11 3.88 -18.55 -11.01
C GLY A 11 4.64 -17.71 -9.96
N PHE A 12 4.06 -16.62 -9.58
CA PHE A 12 4.53 -15.59 -8.65
C PHE A 12 5.04 -16.13 -7.29
N PHE A 13 4.77 -17.37 -6.92
CA PHE A 13 5.05 -17.92 -5.58
C PHE A 13 6.20 -18.93 -5.48
N MET A 14 6.90 -19.34 -6.53
CA MET A 14 7.88 -20.42 -6.45
C MET A 14 9.32 -20.10 -6.93
N SER A 15 9.67 -18.83 -7.08
CA SER A 15 11.08 -18.45 -7.21
C SER A 15 11.70 -18.33 -5.81
N LYS A 16 12.81 -19.01 -5.55
CA LYS A 16 13.58 -18.86 -4.30
C LYS A 16 14.01 -17.40 -4.18
N TRP A 17 13.45 -16.70 -3.21
CA TRP A 17 13.79 -15.31 -2.94
C TRP A 17 15.24 -15.19 -2.52
N SER A 18 15.97 -14.26 -3.12
CA SER A 18 17.33 -13.98 -2.70
C SER A 18 17.31 -13.28 -1.33
N THR A 19 18.37 -13.48 -0.55
CA THR A 19 18.56 -12.81 0.75
C THR A 19 18.38 -11.29 0.61
N ARG A 20 18.80 -10.71 -0.51
CA ARG A 20 18.68 -9.30 -0.81
C ARG A 20 17.20 -8.86 -0.98
N GLN A 21 16.37 -9.68 -1.61
CA GLN A 21 14.93 -9.40 -1.76
C GLN A 21 14.23 -9.45 -0.40
N ILE A 22 14.56 -10.46 0.42
CA ILE A 22 14.02 -10.59 1.78
C ILE A 22 14.42 -9.37 2.63
N ALA A 23 15.69 -8.96 2.58
CA ALA A 23 16.17 -7.78 3.29
C ALA A 23 15.45 -6.49 2.82
N THR A 24 15.21 -6.34 1.50
CA THR A 24 14.46 -5.20 0.97
C THR A 24 13.01 -5.20 1.47
N ALA A 25 12.33 -6.35 1.47
CA ALA A 25 10.98 -6.48 2.00
C ALA A 25 10.93 -6.12 3.50
N ALA A 26 11.91 -6.57 4.30
CA ALA A 26 12.01 -6.25 5.72
C ALA A 26 12.22 -4.74 5.96
N ILE A 27 13.08 -4.09 5.17
CA ILE A 27 13.29 -2.63 5.24
C ILE A 27 12.00 -1.88 4.90
N ILE A 28 11.28 -2.29 3.85
CA ILE A 28 10.00 -1.68 3.47
C ILE A 28 8.97 -1.86 4.59
N ALA A 29 8.89 -3.04 5.20
CA ALA A 29 8.00 -3.29 6.33
C ALA A 29 8.31 -2.37 7.52
N ALA A 30 9.58 -2.23 7.88
CA ALA A 30 10.02 -1.35 8.96
C ALA A 30 9.70 0.12 8.65
N LEU A 31 10.00 0.59 7.44
CA LEU A 31 9.67 1.96 7.00
C LEU A 31 8.17 2.23 7.03
N TYR A 32 7.37 1.29 6.53
CA TYR A 32 5.90 1.41 6.57
C TYR A 32 5.41 1.56 8.01
N THR A 33 5.87 0.69 8.92
CA THR A 33 5.49 0.75 10.33
C THR A 33 5.88 2.08 10.98
N VAL A 34 7.12 2.53 10.78
CA VAL A 34 7.61 3.80 11.35
C VAL A 34 6.81 4.99 10.81
N MET A 35 6.58 5.05 9.50
CA MET A 35 5.82 6.15 8.88
C MET A 35 4.36 6.15 9.32
N SER A 36 3.74 4.97 9.52
CA SER A 36 2.39 4.85 10.07
C SER A 36 2.31 5.36 11.51
N LEU A 37 3.27 4.98 12.35
CA LEU A 37 3.34 5.45 13.74
C LEU A 37 3.55 6.96 13.82
N LEU A 38 4.40 7.52 12.96
CA LEU A 38 4.57 8.97 12.85
C LEU A 38 3.25 9.65 12.45
N SER A 39 2.52 9.12 11.47
CA SER A 39 1.20 9.66 11.09
C SER A 39 0.22 9.66 12.26
N SER A 40 0.27 8.61 13.11
CA SER A 40 -0.57 8.51 14.31
C SER A 40 -0.20 9.55 15.38
N ILE A 41 1.10 9.81 15.58
CA ILE A 41 1.59 10.84 16.51
C ILE A 41 1.10 12.23 16.09
N PHE A 42 1.06 12.51 14.78
CA PHE A 42 0.55 13.79 14.26
C PHE A 42 -0.99 13.84 14.18
N GLY A 43 -1.70 12.81 14.65
CA GLY A 43 -3.17 12.77 14.64
C GLY A 43 -3.78 12.62 13.22
N LEU A 44 -2.98 12.31 12.21
CA LEU A 44 -3.42 12.23 10.81
C LEU A 44 -4.14 10.91 10.49
N THR A 45 -3.97 9.90 11.34
CA THR A 45 -4.51 8.55 11.12
C THR A 45 -6.01 8.45 11.44
N TYR A 46 -6.51 9.26 12.38
CA TYR A 46 -7.86 9.16 12.94
C TYR A 46 -8.67 10.46 12.79
N GLY A 47 -8.22 11.38 11.94
CA GLY A 47 -8.93 12.64 11.65
C GLY A 47 -10.09 12.46 10.66
N PRO A 48 -10.84 13.54 10.36
CA PRO A 48 -11.91 13.52 9.35
C PRO A 48 -11.41 13.10 7.95
N ILE A 49 -10.17 13.43 7.62
CA ILE A 49 -9.45 12.94 6.44
C ILE A 49 -8.28 12.12 6.96
N GLN A 50 -8.32 10.81 6.73
CA GLN A 50 -7.27 9.90 7.18
C GLN A 50 -6.14 9.88 6.17
N CYS A 51 -4.98 10.46 6.52
CA CYS A 51 -3.80 10.47 5.68
C CYS A 51 -2.65 9.76 6.41
N ARG A 52 -2.27 8.57 5.93
CA ARG A 52 -1.12 7.83 6.46
C ARG A 52 0.07 8.04 5.53
N PHE A 53 1.18 8.57 6.03
CA PHE A 53 2.41 8.74 5.22
C PHE A 53 2.95 7.43 4.67
N SER A 54 2.72 6.32 5.37
CA SER A 54 3.11 4.97 4.94
C SER A 54 2.45 4.55 3.63
N GLU A 55 1.27 5.08 3.31
CA GLU A 55 0.56 4.74 2.06
C GLU A 55 1.31 5.25 0.82
N ALA A 56 2.20 6.25 0.97
CA ALA A 56 3.12 6.62 -0.10
C ALA A 56 4.02 5.45 -0.56
N LEU A 57 4.28 4.47 0.31
CA LEU A 57 5.09 3.29 -0.03
C LEU A 57 4.30 2.24 -0.82
N THR A 58 2.97 2.29 -0.84
CA THR A 58 2.12 1.31 -1.53
C THR A 58 2.23 1.35 -3.05
N VAL A 59 2.89 2.37 -3.59
CA VAL A 59 3.24 2.47 -5.01
C VAL A 59 4.53 1.72 -5.38
N LEU A 60 5.35 1.31 -4.39
CA LEU A 60 6.64 0.62 -4.61
C LEU A 60 6.54 -0.71 -5.38
N PRO A 61 5.46 -1.52 -5.26
CA PRO A 61 5.29 -2.74 -6.05
C PRO A 61 5.33 -2.52 -7.56
N PHE A 62 5.12 -1.29 -8.02
CA PHE A 62 5.29 -0.93 -9.43
C PHE A 62 6.71 -1.21 -9.95
N PHE A 63 7.73 -0.98 -9.12
CA PHE A 63 9.14 -1.21 -9.46
C PHE A 63 9.74 -2.43 -8.76
N LEU A 64 9.29 -2.76 -7.55
CA LEU A 64 9.89 -3.74 -6.66
C LEU A 64 8.84 -4.78 -6.24
N PRO A 65 8.79 -5.96 -6.88
CA PRO A 65 7.83 -7.00 -6.50
C PRO A 65 7.95 -7.45 -5.04
N GLU A 66 9.16 -7.37 -4.46
CA GLU A 66 9.42 -7.66 -3.05
C GLU A 66 8.79 -6.64 -2.09
N ALA A 67 8.32 -5.50 -2.59
CA ALA A 67 7.57 -4.56 -1.79
C ALA A 67 6.19 -5.11 -1.37
N VAL A 68 5.60 -6.02 -2.14
CA VAL A 68 4.29 -6.60 -1.81
C VAL A 68 4.26 -7.23 -0.42
N PRO A 69 5.08 -8.24 -0.09
CA PRO A 69 5.10 -8.80 1.26
C PRO A 69 5.64 -7.80 2.30
N GLY A 70 6.56 -6.91 1.94
CA GLY A 70 7.04 -5.88 2.85
C GLY A 70 5.93 -4.96 3.35
N LEU A 71 5.10 -4.46 2.44
CA LEU A 71 3.94 -3.63 2.75
C LEU A 71 2.89 -4.38 3.58
N PHE A 72 2.59 -5.63 3.19
CA PHE A 72 1.65 -6.45 3.93
C PHE A 72 2.08 -6.67 5.39
N VAL A 73 3.35 -7.07 5.60
CA VAL A 73 3.88 -7.28 6.95
C VAL A 73 3.95 -5.97 7.73
N GLY A 74 4.39 -4.87 7.10
CA GLY A 74 4.43 -3.55 7.74
C GLY A 74 3.05 -3.07 8.17
N CYS A 75 2.06 -3.21 7.30
CA CYS A 75 0.67 -2.87 7.62
C CYS A 75 0.11 -3.76 8.73
N LEU A 76 0.37 -5.07 8.68
CA LEU A 76 -0.04 -6.01 9.72
C LEU A 76 0.54 -5.63 11.10
N VAL A 77 1.83 -5.36 11.17
CA VAL A 77 2.51 -4.92 12.42
C VAL A 77 1.91 -3.60 12.91
N THR A 78 1.69 -2.64 12.03
CA THR A 78 1.07 -1.36 12.39
C THR A 78 -0.34 -1.55 12.95
N ASN A 79 -1.15 -2.37 12.28
CA ASN A 79 -2.55 -2.59 12.69
C ASN A 79 -2.65 -3.42 13.99
N LEU A 80 -1.67 -4.28 14.28
CA LEU A 80 -1.56 -4.93 15.60
C LEU A 80 -1.30 -3.94 16.74
N MET A 81 -0.69 -2.79 16.44
CA MET A 81 -0.45 -1.71 17.40
C MET A 81 -1.57 -0.65 17.38
N SER A 82 -2.53 -0.76 16.46
CA SER A 82 -3.66 0.16 16.32
C SER A 82 -4.69 -0.03 17.42
N THR A 83 -5.31 1.07 17.82
CA THR A 83 -6.43 1.09 18.78
C THR A 83 -7.80 0.88 18.12
N VAL A 84 -7.85 0.76 16.78
CA VAL A 84 -9.11 0.62 16.02
C VAL A 84 -9.77 -0.74 16.24
N GLY A 85 -8.97 -1.80 16.47
CA GLY A 85 -9.50 -3.11 16.83
C GLY A 85 -9.19 -4.23 15.81
N PRO A 86 -9.68 -5.45 16.09
CA PRO A 86 -9.31 -6.66 15.32
C PRO A 86 -9.67 -6.63 13.84
N LEU A 87 -10.74 -5.92 13.47
CA LEU A 87 -11.14 -5.81 12.06
C LEU A 87 -10.15 -5.00 11.24
N ASP A 88 -9.51 -3.98 11.83
CA ASP A 88 -8.47 -3.21 11.15
C ASP A 88 -7.24 -4.08 10.83
N ILE A 89 -6.90 -5.02 11.72
CA ILE A 89 -5.81 -5.97 11.48
C ILE A 89 -6.10 -6.80 10.22
N ILE A 90 -7.33 -7.28 10.07
CA ILE A 90 -7.71 -8.15 8.94
C ILE A 90 -7.94 -7.31 7.69
N PHE A 91 -8.90 -6.39 7.72
CA PHE A 91 -9.34 -5.66 6.53
C PHE A 91 -8.30 -4.65 6.06
N GLY A 92 -7.59 -3.96 6.97
CA GLY A 92 -6.52 -3.03 6.63
C GLY A 92 -5.33 -3.74 5.97
N SER A 93 -4.89 -4.86 6.54
CA SER A 93 -3.78 -5.63 5.96
C SER A 93 -4.17 -6.27 4.63
N MET A 94 -5.41 -6.74 4.48
CA MET A 94 -5.92 -7.29 3.22
C MET A 94 -6.07 -6.20 2.15
N ALA A 95 -6.56 -5.01 2.51
CA ALA A 95 -6.66 -3.88 1.59
C ALA A 95 -5.28 -3.51 1.04
N THR A 96 -4.27 -3.39 1.90
CA THR A 96 -2.89 -3.11 1.51
C THR A 96 -2.30 -4.22 0.63
N LEU A 97 -2.56 -5.49 0.95
CA LEU A 97 -2.10 -6.62 0.12
C LEU A 97 -2.71 -6.59 -1.28
N LEU A 98 -4.04 -6.42 -1.37
CA LEU A 98 -4.75 -6.34 -2.64
C LEU A 98 -4.28 -5.14 -3.47
N ALA A 99 -4.15 -3.98 -2.84
CA ALA A 99 -3.61 -2.78 -3.46
C ALA A 99 -2.19 -3.02 -4.02
N ALA A 100 -1.30 -3.59 -3.22
CA ALA A 100 0.08 -3.87 -3.62
C ALA A 100 0.17 -4.85 -4.81
N LEU A 101 -0.63 -5.93 -4.77
CA LEU A 101 -0.70 -6.91 -5.88
C LEU A 101 -1.24 -6.28 -7.16
N TRP A 102 -2.21 -5.40 -7.06
CA TRP A 102 -2.79 -4.70 -8.20
C TRP A 102 -1.82 -3.64 -8.74
N THR A 103 -1.19 -2.84 -7.86
CA THR A 103 -0.15 -1.86 -8.22
C THR A 103 1.01 -2.48 -8.99
N ALA A 104 1.45 -3.70 -8.60
CA ALA A 104 2.51 -4.43 -9.30
C ALA A 104 2.18 -4.75 -10.76
N LYS A 105 0.92 -4.72 -11.15
CA LYS A 105 0.45 -5.02 -12.52
C LYS A 105 0.13 -3.77 -13.35
N MET A 106 0.24 -2.57 -12.78
CA MET A 106 -0.13 -1.34 -13.47
C MET A 106 0.84 -1.03 -14.62
N PRO A 107 0.33 -0.50 -15.76
CA PRO A 107 1.14 -0.23 -16.95
C PRO A 107 1.98 1.04 -16.83
N ASN A 108 1.59 1.98 -15.98
CA ASN A 108 2.32 3.23 -15.78
C ASN A 108 2.24 3.73 -14.35
N LYS A 109 3.15 4.65 -13.97
CA LYS A 109 3.27 5.17 -12.61
C LYS A 109 2.05 5.95 -12.11
N PHE A 110 1.32 6.63 -12.98
CA PHE A 110 0.12 7.36 -12.59
C PHE A 110 -1.01 6.41 -12.23
N LEU A 111 -1.20 5.35 -13.03
CA LEU A 111 -2.18 4.32 -12.72
C LEU A 111 -1.78 3.48 -11.50
N ALA A 112 -0.48 3.39 -11.19
CA ALA A 112 0.01 2.67 -10.03
C ALA A 112 -0.42 3.29 -8.68
N THR A 113 -0.86 4.55 -8.67
CA THR A 113 -1.40 5.21 -7.47
C THR A 113 -2.87 4.90 -7.21
N LEU A 114 -3.61 4.42 -8.21
CA LEU A 114 -5.06 4.20 -8.10
C LEU A 114 -5.44 2.97 -7.24
N PRO A 115 -4.76 1.81 -7.35
CA PRO A 115 -5.14 0.64 -6.57
C PRO A 115 -5.18 0.88 -5.06
N PRO A 116 -4.18 1.53 -4.41
CA PRO A 116 -4.26 1.84 -2.99
C PRO A 116 -5.46 2.72 -2.65
N VAL A 117 -5.71 3.76 -3.44
CA VAL A 117 -6.84 4.68 -3.23
C VAL A 117 -8.17 3.92 -3.30
N ILE A 118 -8.36 3.09 -4.33
CA ILE A 118 -9.61 2.35 -4.52
C ILE A 118 -9.79 1.28 -3.44
N CYS A 119 -8.76 0.46 -3.17
CA CYS A 119 -8.86 -0.62 -2.19
C CYS A 119 -9.15 -0.08 -0.79
N ASN A 120 -8.45 0.97 -0.36
CA ASN A 120 -8.67 1.55 0.96
C ASN A 120 -10.01 2.29 1.03
N ALA A 121 -10.38 3.10 0.05
CA ALA A 121 -11.68 3.76 0.02
C ALA A 121 -12.84 2.76 0.16
N VAL A 122 -12.78 1.64 -0.56
CA VAL A 122 -13.86 0.64 -0.54
C VAL A 122 -13.80 -0.21 0.72
N ILE A 123 -12.66 -0.82 1.03
CA ILE A 123 -12.56 -1.81 2.12
C ILE A 123 -12.58 -1.13 3.48
N ILE A 124 -11.75 -0.09 3.67
CA ILE A 124 -11.67 0.62 4.95
C ILE A 124 -12.90 1.51 5.13
N GLY A 125 -13.39 2.16 4.06
CA GLY A 125 -14.63 2.93 4.11
C GLY A 125 -15.83 2.08 4.54
N ALA A 126 -15.95 0.84 4.01
CA ALA A 126 -17.01 -0.09 4.41
C ALA A 126 -16.83 -0.58 5.85
N MET A 127 -15.59 -0.85 6.26
CA MET A 127 -15.28 -1.27 7.63
C MET A 127 -15.66 -0.19 8.65
N ILE A 128 -15.29 1.06 8.40
CA ILE A 128 -15.62 2.18 9.30
C ILE A 128 -17.13 2.40 9.35
N ALA A 129 -17.80 2.40 8.20
CA ALA A 129 -19.25 2.54 8.13
C ALA A 129 -19.99 1.46 8.94
N TRP A 130 -19.45 0.23 8.91
CA TRP A 130 -19.97 -0.85 9.72
C TRP A 130 -19.74 -0.65 11.23
N TYR A 131 -18.57 -0.12 11.63
CA TYR A 131 -18.32 0.22 13.03
C TYR A 131 -19.26 1.33 13.54
N GLU A 132 -19.58 2.31 12.69
CA GLU A 132 -20.40 3.48 13.05
C GLU A 132 -21.89 3.15 13.16
N GLY A 133 -22.42 2.28 12.28
CA GLY A 133 -23.86 2.07 12.20
C GLY A 133 -24.32 0.62 11.92
N GLY A 134 -23.42 -0.33 11.87
CA GLY A 134 -23.74 -1.71 11.45
C GLY A 134 -24.36 -1.73 10.05
N PHE A 135 -25.10 -2.80 9.73
CA PHE A 135 -25.89 -2.90 8.49
C PHE A 135 -27.28 -2.27 8.66
N SER A 136 -27.32 -1.00 9.09
CA SER A 136 -28.55 -0.22 9.22
C SER A 136 -28.94 0.46 7.90
N THR A 137 -30.11 1.12 7.89
CA THR A 137 -30.55 1.95 6.76
C THR A 137 -29.61 3.12 6.46
N GLN A 138 -28.78 3.50 7.42
CA GLN A 138 -27.78 4.57 7.29
C GLN A 138 -26.46 4.09 6.66
N PHE A 139 -26.22 2.77 6.58
CA PHE A 139 -24.99 2.21 6.06
C PHE A 139 -24.56 2.76 4.70
N PRO A 140 -25.43 2.91 3.68
CA PRO A 140 -25.01 3.46 2.38
C PRO A 140 -24.47 4.90 2.48
N ALA A 141 -25.08 5.74 3.32
CA ALA A 141 -24.63 7.12 3.53
C ALA A 141 -23.31 7.18 4.29
N LEU A 142 -23.16 6.38 5.36
CA LEU A 142 -21.92 6.24 6.12
C LEU A 142 -20.79 5.69 5.25
N PHE A 143 -21.08 4.68 4.44
CA PHE A 143 -20.11 4.13 3.49
C PHE A 143 -19.64 5.19 2.48
N ALA A 144 -20.57 5.91 1.84
CA ALA A 144 -20.22 6.94 0.88
C ALA A 144 -19.34 8.04 1.51
N TYR A 145 -19.69 8.48 2.71
CA TYR A 145 -18.92 9.48 3.45
C TYR A 145 -17.51 8.96 3.80
N ASN A 146 -17.42 7.78 4.41
CA ASN A 146 -16.14 7.20 4.82
C ASN A 146 -15.25 6.82 3.62
N ALA A 147 -15.84 6.26 2.55
CA ALA A 147 -15.11 5.97 1.32
C ALA A 147 -14.52 7.24 0.68
N LEU A 148 -15.25 8.36 0.71
CA LEU A 148 -14.78 9.64 0.20
C LEU A 148 -13.63 10.19 1.06
N THR A 149 -13.78 10.23 2.37
CA THR A 149 -12.77 10.81 3.28
C THR A 149 -11.49 10.00 3.30
N VAL A 150 -11.59 8.66 3.35
CA VAL A 150 -10.45 7.75 3.22
C VAL A 150 -9.82 7.91 1.84
N GLY A 151 -10.62 7.90 0.77
CA GLY A 151 -10.14 8.05 -0.60
C GLY A 151 -9.38 9.35 -0.85
N ILE A 152 -9.81 10.47 -0.27
CA ILE A 152 -9.09 11.75 -0.36
C ILE A 152 -7.74 11.66 0.34
N GLY A 153 -7.68 11.12 1.55
CA GLY A 153 -6.43 10.94 2.30
C GLY A 153 -5.43 10.04 1.57
N GLU A 154 -5.91 8.92 1.04
CA GLU A 154 -5.13 8.00 0.23
C GLU A 154 -4.64 8.65 -1.07
N ALA A 155 -5.49 9.44 -1.75
CA ALA A 155 -5.12 10.15 -2.95
C ALA A 155 -3.98 11.16 -2.67
N ILE A 156 -4.04 11.88 -1.56
CA ILE A 156 -2.95 12.77 -1.14
C ILE A 156 -1.66 11.98 -0.91
N ALA A 157 -1.71 10.89 -0.15
CA ALA A 157 -0.53 10.07 0.15
C ALA A 157 0.06 9.43 -1.11
N CYS A 158 -0.76 8.78 -1.94
CA CYS A 158 -0.29 8.03 -3.10
C CYS A 158 -0.01 8.90 -4.32
N CYS A 159 -0.88 9.88 -4.64
CA CYS A 159 -0.72 10.70 -5.85
C CYS A 159 0.26 11.86 -5.65
N VAL A 160 0.49 12.33 -4.41
CA VAL A 160 1.49 13.37 -4.16
C VAL A 160 2.80 12.73 -3.72
N LEU A 161 2.82 12.10 -2.54
CA LEU A 161 4.05 11.54 -1.97
C LEU A 161 4.51 10.29 -2.71
N GLY A 162 3.58 9.41 -3.10
CA GLY A 162 3.88 8.18 -3.84
C GLY A 162 4.44 8.46 -5.24
N LEU A 163 3.87 9.40 -6.01
CA LEU A 163 4.42 9.79 -7.32
C LEU A 163 5.79 10.41 -7.17
N LEU A 164 6.00 11.29 -6.18
CA LEU A 164 7.31 11.86 -5.90
C LEU A 164 8.34 10.75 -5.62
N LEU A 165 7.96 9.74 -4.84
CA LEU A 165 8.79 8.58 -4.57
C LEU A 165 9.16 7.83 -5.85
N LEU A 166 8.18 7.54 -6.73
CA LEU A 166 8.41 6.87 -8.01
C LEU A 166 9.28 7.71 -8.98
N GLU A 167 9.28 9.03 -8.87
CA GLU A 167 10.17 9.90 -9.66
C GLU A 167 11.61 9.91 -9.14
N VAL A 168 11.79 9.82 -7.82
CA VAL A 168 13.11 9.90 -7.19
C VAL A 168 13.84 8.56 -7.24
N MET A 169 13.11 7.42 -7.08
CA MET A 169 13.71 6.09 -7.02
C MET A 169 14.67 5.75 -8.18
N PRO A 170 14.33 6.03 -9.47
CA PRO A 170 15.24 5.75 -10.57
C PRO A 170 16.53 6.58 -10.56
N ARG A 171 16.56 7.68 -9.81
CA ARG A 171 17.74 8.55 -9.66
C ARG A 171 18.74 8.01 -8.64
N ILE A 172 18.33 7.06 -7.80
CA ILE A 172 19.19 6.45 -6.77
C ILE A 172 20.09 5.40 -7.43
N PRO A 173 21.44 5.58 -7.46
CA PRO A 173 22.35 4.68 -8.18
C PRO A 173 22.27 3.22 -7.70
N ALA A 174 22.08 3.01 -6.40
CA ALA A 174 21.96 1.69 -5.78
C ALA A 174 20.72 0.89 -6.23
N LEU A 175 19.69 1.58 -6.74
CA LEU A 175 18.43 0.99 -7.18
C LEU A 175 18.34 0.84 -8.71
N ARG A 176 19.11 1.62 -9.49
CA ARG A 176 19.03 1.65 -10.96
C ARG A 176 19.06 0.27 -11.61
N GLY A 177 19.92 -0.64 -11.13
CA GLY A 177 20.05 -1.99 -11.69
C GLY A 177 18.96 -2.99 -11.25
N ARG A 178 18.03 -2.56 -10.39
CA ARG A 178 16.99 -3.40 -9.80
C ARG A 178 15.57 -3.00 -10.21
N LEU A 179 15.41 -1.75 -10.60
CA LEU A 179 14.10 -1.25 -11.02
C LEU A 179 13.74 -1.93 -12.33
N ALA A 180 12.63 -2.65 -12.36
CA ALA A 180 12.07 -3.15 -13.61
C ALA A 180 11.83 -1.93 -14.52
N VAL A 181 12.57 -1.85 -15.62
CA VAL A 181 12.34 -0.84 -16.64
C VAL A 181 11.00 -1.17 -17.28
N ARG A 182 9.97 -0.43 -16.92
CA ARG A 182 8.63 -0.47 -17.53
C ARG A 182 8.34 0.87 -18.20
#